data_4487c171ca5b2691786e979ddb1cd6ab
#
_entry.id   4487c171ca5b2691786e979ddb1cd6ab
#
_cell.length_a   1.000
_cell.length_b   1.000
_cell.length_c   1.000
_cell.angle_alpha   90.00
_cell.angle_beta   90.00
_cell.angle_gamma   90.00
#
_symmetry.space_group_name_H-M   'P 1'
#
loop_
_entity.id
_entity.type
_entity.pdbx_description
1 polymer ?
#
loop_
_entity_poly.entity_id
_entity_poly.type
_entity_poly.pdbx_seq_one_letter_code
_entity_poly.pdbx_strand_id
1 'polypeptide(L)'
;MKASDLLAWPMKLGAEVRRRRVFHPVGVLASGRIVRTAPAGHGLPIESSEVLGRVSKAIGIPGDLPDLIGLAWRMPTHALTATPWDVLMASTGTGILARFGLQPTRSWTDTTLSTLMPLRYHDGWWWLKAELQTKMPDGLSLELIEDEIDDSEVIFDIQQAQGTGPFEPLAILTLSATIPTDEDHDVSFDPTRNTIPGVELGPQWLTTLRKQAYRRSREGRDAPDEAALV
;
A
#
# COMPACT_ATOMS: atom_id res chain seq x y z
N MET A 1 -11.78 27.57 5.90
CA MET A 1 -10.83 26.48 5.64
C MET A 1 -11.62 25.35 5.00
N LYS A 2 -11.26 24.94 3.79
CA LYS A 2 -11.96 23.85 3.07
C LYS A 2 -11.49 22.51 3.63
N ALA A 3 -12.37 21.51 3.72
CA ALA A 3 -12.05 20.17 4.22
C ALA A 3 -10.86 19.49 3.48
N SER A 4 -10.57 19.95 2.25
CA SER A 4 -9.40 19.56 1.47
C SER A 4 -8.06 20.03 2.08
N ASP A 5 -8.08 21.09 2.88
CA ASP A 5 -6.86 21.65 3.46
C ASP A 5 -6.42 20.89 4.71
N LEU A 6 -7.36 20.25 5.43
CA LEU A 6 -7.06 19.46 6.62
C LEU A 6 -6.37 18.11 6.29
N LEU A 7 -6.71 17.53 5.13
CA LEU A 7 -6.07 16.27 4.66
C LEU A 7 -4.71 16.51 3.97
N ALA A 8 -4.46 17.74 3.51
CA ALA A 8 -3.22 18.11 2.84
C ALA A 8 -2.12 18.62 3.80
N TRP A 9 -2.48 18.98 5.02
CA TRP A 9 -1.58 19.63 5.97
C TRP A 9 -0.45 18.72 6.49
N PRO A 10 -0.70 17.45 6.88
CA PRO A 10 0.39 16.55 7.26
C PRO A 10 1.34 16.22 6.12
N MET A 11 0.83 16.24 4.88
CA MET A 11 1.60 15.92 3.67
C MET A 11 2.54 17.06 3.24
N LYS A 12 2.20 18.31 3.52
CA LYS A 12 3.06 19.47 3.24
C LYS A 12 4.26 19.55 4.19
N LEU A 13 4.03 19.28 5.48
CA LEU A 13 5.12 19.32 6.47
C LEU A 13 6.19 18.23 6.23
N GLY A 14 5.77 17.02 5.85
CA GLY A 14 6.69 15.91 5.54
C GLY A 14 7.52 16.16 4.26
N ALA A 15 6.95 16.80 3.26
CA ALA A 15 7.60 17.07 1.98
C ALA A 15 8.65 18.19 2.07
N GLU A 16 8.43 19.20 2.92
CA GLU A 16 9.39 20.28 3.14
C GLU A 16 10.63 19.82 3.94
N VAL A 17 10.45 18.85 4.85
CA VAL A 17 11.52 18.33 5.69
C VAL A 17 12.38 17.27 4.97
N ARG A 18 11.84 16.58 3.97
CA ARG A 18 12.55 15.53 3.22
C ARG A 18 12.25 15.62 1.72
N ARG A 19 13.19 16.10 0.95
CA ARG A 19 13.11 16.26 -0.51
C ARG A 19 12.97 14.94 -1.31
N ARG A 20 12.77 13.77 -0.68
CA ARG A 20 12.88 12.48 -1.36
C ARG A 20 11.57 11.71 -1.59
N ARG A 21 10.56 11.76 -0.72
CA ARG A 21 9.26 11.08 -0.93
C ARG A 21 8.16 11.82 -0.18
N VAL A 22 7.01 12.03 -0.81
CA VAL A 22 5.83 12.61 -0.15
C VAL A 22 5.09 11.56 0.67
N PHE A 23 5.22 10.28 0.28
CA PHE A 23 4.59 9.15 0.97
C PHE A 23 5.65 8.06 1.23
N HIS A 24 5.70 7.57 2.47
CA HIS A 24 6.51 6.45 2.91
C HIS A 24 7.99 6.55 2.51
N PRO A 25 8.72 7.54 3.05
CA PRO A 25 10.12 7.81 2.68
C PRO A 25 11.08 6.70 3.10
N VAL A 26 10.70 5.91 4.11
CA VAL A 26 11.52 4.81 4.65
C VAL A 26 10.67 3.54 4.66
N GLY A 27 11.23 2.43 4.17
CA GLY A 27 10.52 1.16 4.15
C GLY A 27 11.41 0.01 3.73
N VAL A 28 11.00 -1.19 4.09
CA VAL A 28 11.63 -2.46 3.72
C VAL A 28 10.97 -2.97 2.45
N LEU A 29 11.76 -3.16 1.41
CA LEU A 29 11.36 -3.81 0.16
C LEU A 29 11.65 -5.31 0.30
N ALA A 30 10.72 -6.15 -0.13
CA ALA A 30 10.87 -7.60 -0.03
C ALA A 30 10.21 -8.32 -1.22
N SER A 31 10.75 -9.45 -1.59
CA SER A 31 10.06 -10.42 -2.43
C SER A 31 9.11 -11.26 -1.59
N GLY A 32 8.08 -11.79 -2.23
CA GLY A 32 7.10 -12.61 -1.57
C GLY A 32 6.10 -13.19 -2.54
N ARG A 33 5.02 -13.73 -2.01
CA ARG A 33 3.92 -14.31 -2.80
C ARG A 33 2.57 -13.87 -2.27
N ILE A 34 1.60 -13.80 -3.14
CA ILE A 34 0.19 -13.71 -2.76
C ILE A 34 -0.53 -14.99 -3.20
N VAL A 35 -1.29 -15.58 -2.28
CA VAL A 35 -2.05 -16.81 -2.53
C VAL A 35 -3.52 -16.50 -2.34
N ARG A 36 -4.29 -16.59 -3.43
CA ARG A 36 -5.74 -16.39 -3.37
C ARG A 36 -6.40 -17.49 -2.54
N THR A 37 -7.25 -17.09 -1.58
CA THR A 37 -8.07 -18.01 -0.76
C THR A 37 -9.55 -17.94 -1.11
N ALA A 38 -10.01 -16.82 -1.69
CA ALA A 38 -11.38 -16.70 -2.16
C ALA A 38 -11.65 -17.61 -3.37
N PRO A 39 -12.90 -18.09 -3.56
CA PRO A 39 -13.28 -18.84 -4.75
C PRO A 39 -12.98 -18.09 -6.04
N ALA A 40 -12.69 -18.84 -7.11
CA ALA A 40 -12.44 -18.25 -8.42
C ALA A 40 -13.65 -17.39 -8.88
N GLY A 41 -13.36 -16.21 -9.40
CA GLY A 41 -14.40 -15.26 -9.87
C GLY A 41 -15.19 -14.54 -8.76
N HIS A 42 -14.89 -14.79 -7.48
CA HIS A 42 -15.54 -14.10 -6.38
C HIS A 42 -14.75 -12.86 -5.95
N GLY A 43 -15.35 -11.68 -6.08
CA GLY A 43 -14.74 -10.41 -5.67
C GLY A 43 -13.65 -9.90 -6.61
N LEU A 44 -12.67 -9.20 -6.06
CA LEU A 44 -11.57 -8.63 -6.81
C LEU A 44 -10.72 -9.70 -7.49
N PRO A 45 -10.21 -9.45 -8.71
CA PRO A 45 -9.49 -10.43 -9.53
C PRO A 45 -8.00 -10.53 -9.13
N ILE A 46 -7.72 -10.60 -7.82
CA ILE A 46 -6.37 -10.93 -7.33
C ILE A 46 -6.14 -12.41 -7.57
N GLU A 47 -5.07 -12.75 -8.28
CA GLU A 47 -4.65 -14.10 -8.55
C GLU A 47 -3.40 -14.45 -7.73
N SER A 48 -3.16 -15.74 -7.54
CA SER A 48 -1.93 -16.20 -6.87
C SER A 48 -0.72 -15.94 -7.76
N SER A 49 0.28 -15.27 -7.22
CA SER A 49 1.52 -14.92 -7.94
C SER A 49 2.65 -14.58 -6.98
N GLU A 50 3.87 -14.58 -7.50
CA GLU A 50 4.99 -13.86 -6.86
C GLU A 50 4.69 -12.38 -6.85
N VAL A 51 5.19 -11.67 -5.84
CA VAL A 51 4.99 -10.22 -5.69
C VAL A 51 6.28 -9.55 -5.22
N LEU A 52 6.36 -8.27 -5.51
CA LEU A 52 7.28 -7.36 -4.86
C LEU A 52 6.48 -6.58 -3.82
N GLY A 53 6.83 -6.69 -2.56
CA GLY A 53 6.14 -6.05 -1.44
C GLY A 53 6.98 -4.97 -0.78
N ARG A 54 6.33 -4.07 -0.07
CA ARG A 54 6.98 -3.04 0.73
C ARG A 54 6.18 -2.74 1.98
N VAL A 55 6.84 -2.80 3.13
CA VAL A 55 6.34 -2.29 4.40
C VAL A 55 7.05 -1.00 4.73
N SER A 56 6.34 0.03 5.22
CA SER A 56 6.92 1.37 5.33
C SER A 56 6.29 2.20 6.44
N LYS A 57 7.03 3.21 6.91
CA LYS A 57 6.55 4.30 7.78
C LYS A 57 6.35 5.56 6.96
N ALA A 58 5.20 6.24 7.12
CA ALA A 58 4.86 7.40 6.29
C ALA A 58 5.70 8.63 6.61
N ILE A 59 5.92 8.92 7.88
CA ILE A 59 6.73 10.05 8.33
C ILE A 59 8.18 9.59 8.53
N GLY A 60 8.37 8.30 8.87
CA GLY A 60 9.67 7.72 9.16
C GLY A 60 10.28 8.28 10.45
N ILE A 61 9.43 8.48 11.47
CA ILE A 61 9.88 8.94 12.78
C ILE A 61 10.77 7.84 13.39
N PRO A 62 11.98 8.16 13.86
CA PRO A 62 12.87 7.18 14.48
C PRO A 62 12.25 6.52 15.72
N GLY A 63 12.59 5.25 15.94
CA GLY A 63 12.15 4.47 17.12
C GLY A 63 10.65 4.15 17.09
N ASP A 64 10.09 4.00 18.31
CA ASP A 64 8.73 3.49 18.54
C ASP A 64 7.66 4.60 18.67
N LEU A 65 7.99 5.81 18.23
CA LEU A 65 6.99 6.89 18.19
C LEU A 65 5.89 6.57 17.18
N PRO A 66 4.65 7.05 17.44
CA PRO A 66 3.52 6.80 16.56
C PRO A 66 3.81 7.27 15.15
N ASP A 67 3.54 6.41 14.16
CA ASP A 67 3.64 6.74 12.75
C ASP A 67 2.47 6.12 11.98
N LEU A 68 2.27 6.56 10.76
CA LEU A 68 1.41 5.88 9.81
C LEU A 68 2.21 4.78 9.14
N ILE A 69 1.72 3.57 9.16
CA ILE A 69 2.34 2.47 8.44
C ILE A 69 1.66 2.23 7.11
N GLY A 70 2.43 1.73 6.15
CA GLY A 70 1.96 1.41 4.82
C GLY A 70 2.39 0.02 4.41
N LEU A 71 1.53 -0.64 3.65
CA LEU A 71 1.79 -1.87 2.93
C LEU A 71 1.52 -1.62 1.45
N ALA A 72 2.47 -1.96 0.61
CA ALA A 72 2.29 -1.94 -0.83
C ALA A 72 2.77 -3.26 -1.42
N TRP A 73 2.13 -3.72 -2.49
CA TRP A 73 2.67 -4.81 -3.28
C TRP A 73 2.35 -4.63 -4.75
N ARG A 74 3.22 -5.21 -5.58
CA ARG A 74 3.12 -5.25 -7.04
C ARG A 74 2.96 -6.69 -7.48
N MET A 75 1.87 -6.98 -8.16
CA MET A 75 1.66 -8.23 -8.89
C MET A 75 2.23 -8.09 -10.29
N PRO A 76 2.86 -9.14 -10.85
CA PRO A 76 3.45 -9.08 -12.18
C PRO A 76 2.40 -8.86 -13.26
N THR A 77 2.87 -8.52 -14.46
CA THR A 77 2.01 -8.46 -15.64
C THR A 77 1.47 -9.84 -15.96
N HIS A 78 0.15 -9.92 -16.14
CA HIS A 78 -0.46 -11.11 -16.74
C HIS A 78 -0.24 -11.14 -18.26
N ALA A 79 -0.30 -12.33 -18.85
CA ALA A 79 -0.17 -12.53 -20.30
C ALA A 79 -1.14 -11.66 -21.14
N LEU A 80 -2.18 -11.14 -20.52
CA LEU A 80 -3.21 -10.30 -21.15
C LEU A 80 -3.08 -8.79 -20.81
N THR A 81 -2.13 -8.41 -19.96
CA THR A 81 -1.98 -7.02 -19.49
C THR A 81 -0.52 -6.59 -19.60
N ALA A 82 -0.28 -5.46 -20.26
CA ALA A 82 1.08 -4.90 -20.39
C ALA A 82 1.57 -4.20 -19.12
N THR A 83 0.72 -4.04 -18.11
CA THR A 83 1.04 -3.31 -16.87
C THR A 83 0.91 -4.20 -15.64
N PRO A 84 1.82 -4.07 -14.66
CA PRO A 84 1.64 -4.70 -13.35
C PRO A 84 0.46 -4.08 -12.61
N TRP A 85 0.05 -4.71 -11.52
CA TRP A 85 -0.97 -4.15 -10.63
C TRP A 85 -0.37 -3.81 -9.27
N ASP A 86 -0.41 -2.53 -8.91
CA ASP A 86 0.02 -2.03 -7.60
C ASP A 86 -1.17 -1.86 -6.67
N VAL A 87 -1.07 -2.40 -5.46
CA VAL A 87 -2.00 -2.15 -4.37
C VAL A 87 -1.27 -1.43 -3.25
N LEU A 88 -1.87 -0.35 -2.74
CA LEU A 88 -1.34 0.43 -1.62
C LEU A 88 -2.36 0.52 -0.51
N MET A 89 -1.89 0.27 0.70
CA MET A 89 -2.67 0.37 1.94
C MET A 89 -1.95 1.23 2.96
N ALA A 90 -2.69 1.84 3.85
CA ALA A 90 -2.16 2.56 4.99
C ALA A 90 -2.96 2.23 6.25
N SER A 91 -2.36 2.48 7.41
CA SER A 91 -3.00 2.26 8.70
C SER A 91 -4.24 3.13 8.86
N THR A 92 -5.35 2.47 9.23
CA THR A 92 -6.68 3.06 9.40
C THR A 92 -7.26 2.63 10.73
N GLY A 93 -8.27 3.36 11.19
CA GLY A 93 -9.06 2.93 12.34
C GLY A 93 -9.91 1.69 12.05
N THR A 94 -10.41 1.08 13.10
CA THR A 94 -11.34 -0.05 13.04
C THR A 94 -12.78 0.45 12.84
N GLY A 95 -13.55 -0.23 12.00
CA GLY A 95 -14.95 0.07 11.73
C GLY A 95 -15.24 0.66 10.35
N ILE A 96 -16.53 0.72 9.99
CA ILE A 96 -16.98 1.03 8.63
C ILE A 96 -16.59 2.45 8.20
N LEU A 97 -16.67 3.43 9.07
CA LEU A 97 -16.28 4.81 8.76
C LEU A 97 -14.78 5.06 8.94
N ALA A 98 -14.13 4.30 9.80
CA ALA A 98 -12.71 4.47 10.10
C ALA A 98 -11.79 4.04 8.94
N ARG A 99 -12.29 3.21 7.99
CA ARG A 99 -11.57 2.83 6.76
C ARG A 99 -11.20 4.02 5.87
N PHE A 100 -11.86 5.17 6.05
CA PHE A 100 -11.60 6.39 5.28
C PHE A 100 -10.54 7.31 5.91
N GLY A 101 -10.13 7.04 7.13
CA GLY A 101 -9.24 7.89 7.90
C GLY A 101 -7.91 7.22 8.23
N LEU A 102 -6.81 7.96 8.03
CA LEU A 102 -5.50 7.54 8.47
C LEU A 102 -5.42 7.54 9.99
N GLN A 103 -4.88 6.48 10.57
CA GLN A 103 -4.68 6.37 12.01
C GLN A 103 -3.22 6.04 12.32
N PRO A 104 -2.52 6.90 13.07
CA PRO A 104 -1.18 6.57 13.57
C PRO A 104 -1.24 5.38 14.53
N THR A 105 -0.24 4.53 14.46
CA THR A 105 -0.07 3.36 15.32
C THR A 105 1.29 3.39 16.03
N ARG A 106 1.45 2.58 17.07
CA ARG A 106 2.70 2.40 17.81
C ARG A 106 3.23 0.97 17.73
N SER A 107 2.50 0.07 17.07
CA SER A 107 2.88 -1.33 16.93
C SER A 107 2.49 -1.83 15.55
N TRP A 108 3.22 -2.78 15.05
CA TRP A 108 2.88 -3.55 13.85
C TRP A 108 1.67 -4.43 14.09
N THR A 109 1.60 -5.03 15.30
CA THR A 109 0.51 -5.91 15.72
C THR A 109 -0.78 -5.11 15.93
N ASP A 110 -1.92 -5.72 15.71
CA ASP A 110 -3.27 -5.15 15.88
C ASP A 110 -3.56 -3.90 15.02
N THR A 111 -2.73 -3.65 14.01
CA THR A 111 -2.95 -2.54 13.08
C THR A 111 -3.72 -3.01 11.86
N THR A 112 -4.86 -2.37 11.60
CA THR A 112 -5.62 -2.57 10.38
C THR A 112 -5.10 -1.64 9.29
N LEU A 113 -4.84 -2.19 8.12
CA LEU A 113 -4.48 -1.45 6.91
C LEU A 113 -5.63 -1.48 5.92
N SER A 114 -5.84 -0.39 5.18
CA SER A 114 -6.88 -0.31 4.15
C SER A 114 -6.39 0.45 2.93
N THR A 115 -7.00 0.21 1.79
CA THR A 115 -6.70 0.92 0.53
C THR A 115 -7.04 2.41 0.57
N LEU A 116 -7.75 2.91 1.60
CA LEU A 116 -8.24 4.28 1.74
C LEU A 116 -9.17 4.76 0.60
N MET A 117 -9.15 4.07 -0.52
CA MET A 117 -9.98 4.31 -1.70
C MET A 117 -10.58 2.99 -2.15
N PRO A 118 -11.88 2.98 -2.49
CA PRO A 118 -12.46 1.79 -3.07
C PRO A 118 -11.94 1.55 -4.48
N LEU A 119 -11.92 0.29 -4.85
CA LEU A 119 -11.66 -0.19 -6.20
C LEU A 119 -13.00 -0.46 -6.88
N ARG A 120 -13.22 0.10 -8.05
CA ARG A 120 -14.37 -0.26 -8.88
C ARG A 120 -13.98 -1.50 -9.69
N TYR A 121 -14.79 -2.55 -9.57
CA TYR A 121 -14.65 -3.76 -10.37
C TYR A 121 -16.02 -4.31 -10.70
N HIS A 122 -16.30 -4.55 -11.98
CA HIS A 122 -17.65 -4.76 -12.50
C HIS A 122 -18.59 -3.64 -12.04
N ASP A 123 -19.75 -3.97 -11.52
CA ASP A 123 -20.74 -3.00 -11.04
C ASP A 123 -20.60 -2.68 -9.54
N GLY A 124 -19.50 -3.10 -8.89
CA GLY A 124 -19.29 -2.96 -7.46
C GLY A 124 -18.13 -2.06 -7.07
N TRP A 125 -18.25 -1.47 -5.87
CA TRP A 125 -17.16 -0.79 -5.17
C TRP A 125 -16.60 -1.74 -4.11
N TRP A 126 -15.30 -1.98 -4.16
CA TRP A 126 -14.61 -2.93 -3.30
C TRP A 126 -13.56 -2.24 -2.44
N TRP A 127 -13.43 -2.68 -1.22
CA TRP A 127 -12.41 -2.27 -0.27
C TRP A 127 -11.49 -3.44 0.00
N LEU A 128 -10.20 -3.15 0.15
CA LEU A 128 -9.25 -4.12 0.69
C LEU A 128 -8.86 -3.72 2.11
N LYS A 129 -8.70 -4.73 2.94
CA LYS A 129 -8.17 -4.65 4.30
C LYS A 129 -7.03 -5.65 4.42
N ALA A 130 -5.97 -5.29 5.14
CA ALA A 130 -4.90 -6.20 5.52
C ALA A 130 -4.69 -6.18 7.03
N GLU A 131 -4.46 -7.34 7.60
CA GLU A 131 -4.14 -7.55 9.01
C GLU A 131 -2.90 -8.42 9.12
N LEU A 132 -1.90 -7.97 9.89
CA LEU A 132 -0.69 -8.72 10.14
C LEU A 132 -1.02 -9.96 10.99
N GLN A 133 -0.60 -11.14 10.52
CA GLN A 133 -0.79 -12.42 11.20
C GLN A 133 0.46 -12.88 11.95
N THR A 134 1.65 -12.48 11.47
CA THR A 134 2.91 -12.74 12.15
C THR A 134 2.95 -12.01 13.48
N LYS A 135 3.32 -12.72 14.53
CA LYS A 135 3.51 -12.10 15.87
C LYS A 135 4.80 -11.30 15.87
N MET A 136 4.67 -10.01 16.02
CA MET A 136 5.80 -9.10 16.13
C MET A 136 6.05 -8.71 17.57
N PRO A 137 7.31 -8.44 17.95
CA PRO A 137 7.62 -7.74 19.19
C PRO A 137 6.93 -6.37 19.26
N ASP A 138 6.80 -5.84 20.47
CA ASP A 138 6.30 -4.47 20.67
C ASP A 138 7.23 -3.47 19.98
N GLY A 139 6.65 -2.43 19.39
CA GLY A 139 7.38 -1.36 18.71
C GLY A 139 6.97 -1.18 17.26
N LEU A 140 7.60 -0.19 16.63
CA LEU A 140 7.32 0.22 15.25
C LEU A 140 8.61 0.43 14.43
N SER A 141 9.71 -0.19 14.86
CA SER A 141 10.97 -0.14 14.11
C SER A 141 10.84 -0.91 12.79
N LEU A 142 11.48 -0.42 11.74
CA LEU A 142 11.55 -1.12 10.46
C LEU A 142 12.53 -2.29 10.50
N GLU A 143 13.54 -2.21 11.36
CA GLU A 143 14.48 -3.29 11.59
C GLU A 143 13.75 -4.55 12.09
N LEU A 144 12.72 -4.43 12.95
CA LEU A 144 11.91 -5.57 13.38
C LEU A 144 11.21 -6.28 12.22
N ILE A 145 10.71 -5.50 11.24
CA ILE A 145 10.08 -6.07 10.04
C ILE A 145 11.13 -6.70 9.12
N GLU A 146 12.28 -6.07 8.97
CA GLU A 146 13.39 -6.56 8.14
C GLU A 146 13.91 -7.90 8.68
N ASP A 147 14.24 -7.93 9.98
CA ASP A 147 14.70 -9.14 10.65
C ASP A 147 13.67 -10.27 10.56
N GLU A 148 12.39 -9.98 10.80
CA GLU A 148 11.33 -11.00 10.73
C GLU A 148 11.13 -11.55 9.32
N ILE A 149 11.25 -10.70 8.26
CA ILE A 149 11.17 -11.17 6.87
C ILE A 149 12.32 -12.11 6.54
N ASP A 150 13.54 -11.82 7.02
CA ASP A 150 14.73 -12.60 6.68
C ASP A 150 14.86 -13.86 7.56
N ASP A 151 14.43 -13.81 8.82
CA ASP A 151 14.49 -14.93 9.74
C ASP A 151 13.34 -15.94 9.55
N SER A 152 12.17 -15.46 9.12
CA SER A 152 10.99 -16.29 8.90
C SER A 152 10.14 -15.81 7.72
N GLU A 153 8.95 -15.36 7.95
CA GLU A 153 8.06 -14.77 6.93
C GLU A 153 7.12 -13.77 7.61
N VAL A 154 6.87 -12.64 6.95
CA VAL A 154 5.84 -11.70 7.38
C VAL A 154 4.56 -11.95 6.59
N ILE A 155 3.48 -12.30 7.28
CA ILE A 155 2.23 -12.78 6.71
C ILE A 155 1.11 -11.78 6.99
N PHE A 156 0.38 -11.40 5.95
CA PHE A 156 -0.81 -10.58 6.02
C PHE A 156 -2.05 -11.34 5.51
N ASP A 157 -3.13 -11.31 6.29
CA ASP A 157 -4.46 -11.71 5.83
C ASP A 157 -5.07 -10.55 5.02
N ILE A 158 -5.36 -10.79 3.75
CA ILE A 158 -5.95 -9.84 2.84
C ILE A 158 -7.44 -10.16 2.70
N GLN A 159 -8.27 -9.21 3.08
CA GLN A 159 -9.71 -9.31 3.05
C GLN A 159 -10.31 -8.27 2.10
N GLN A 160 -11.48 -8.56 1.58
CA GLN A 160 -12.23 -7.66 0.72
C GLN A 160 -13.65 -7.42 1.26
N ALA A 161 -14.24 -6.28 0.92
CA ALA A 161 -15.64 -5.98 1.21
C ALA A 161 -16.29 -5.24 0.04
N GLN A 162 -17.48 -5.64 -0.37
CA GLN A 162 -18.26 -4.90 -1.37
C GLN A 162 -19.11 -3.83 -0.68
N GLY A 163 -18.98 -2.58 -1.13
CA GLY A 163 -19.75 -1.45 -0.58
C GLY A 163 -19.53 -1.26 0.92
N THR A 164 -20.59 -1.38 1.69
CA THR A 164 -20.59 -1.32 3.15
C THR A 164 -20.70 -2.69 3.81
N GLY A 165 -20.60 -3.75 3.03
CA GLY A 165 -20.68 -5.12 3.50
C GLY A 165 -19.54 -5.51 4.45
N PRO A 166 -19.63 -6.69 5.06
CA PRO A 166 -18.56 -7.24 5.89
C PRO A 166 -17.33 -7.54 5.07
N PHE A 167 -16.17 -7.55 5.74
CA PHE A 167 -14.95 -8.07 5.13
C PHE A 167 -14.97 -9.60 5.12
N GLU A 168 -14.54 -10.17 4.02
CA GLU A 168 -14.42 -11.60 3.78
C GLU A 168 -13.02 -11.96 3.24
N PRO A 169 -12.52 -13.18 3.47
CA PRO A 169 -11.19 -13.58 3.01
C PRO A 169 -11.04 -13.41 1.50
N LEU A 170 -9.87 -12.94 1.07
CA LEU A 170 -9.50 -12.82 -0.34
C LEU A 170 -8.21 -13.57 -0.67
N ALA A 171 -7.15 -13.30 0.09
CA ALA A 171 -5.83 -13.86 -0.17
C ALA A 171 -4.95 -13.81 1.08
N ILE A 172 -3.85 -14.54 1.07
CA ILE A 172 -2.74 -14.41 2.01
C ILE A 172 -1.55 -13.82 1.26
N LEU A 173 -0.99 -12.74 1.78
CA LEU A 173 0.25 -12.14 1.30
C LEU A 173 1.38 -12.51 2.25
N THR A 174 2.44 -13.10 1.72
CA THR A 174 3.64 -13.49 2.45
C THR A 174 4.85 -12.74 1.88
N LEU A 175 5.63 -12.09 2.74
CA LEU A 175 6.93 -11.49 2.41
C LEU A 175 8.02 -12.35 3.02
N SER A 176 9.02 -12.77 2.23
CA SER A 176 9.94 -13.88 2.61
C SER A 176 11.42 -13.61 2.40
N ALA A 177 11.80 -12.52 1.73
CA ALA A 177 13.20 -12.13 1.61
C ALA A 177 13.32 -10.64 1.34
N THR A 178 14.13 -9.95 2.08
CA THR A 178 14.39 -8.52 1.89
C THR A 178 15.19 -8.27 0.62
N ILE A 179 14.96 -7.12 0.01
CA ILE A 179 15.67 -6.66 -1.16
C ILE A 179 16.38 -5.36 -0.79
N PRO A 180 17.72 -5.32 -0.86
CA PRO A 180 18.47 -4.10 -0.59
C PRO A 180 17.97 -2.96 -1.49
N THR A 181 17.65 -1.83 -0.87
CA THR A 181 17.24 -0.63 -1.58
C THR A 181 18.42 0.32 -1.67
N ASP A 182 18.96 0.50 -2.85
CA ASP A 182 19.86 1.59 -3.21
C ASP A 182 19.14 2.60 -4.13
N GLU A 183 19.84 3.65 -4.57
CA GLU A 183 19.25 4.68 -5.45
C GLU A 183 18.79 4.10 -6.80
N ASP A 184 19.37 2.99 -7.25
CA ASP A 184 19.09 2.34 -8.53
C ASP A 184 17.95 1.30 -8.43
N HIS A 185 17.66 0.77 -7.21
CA HIS A 185 16.65 -0.26 -6.97
C HIS A 185 15.43 0.26 -6.21
N ASP A 186 15.15 1.57 -6.26
CA ASP A 186 14.00 2.14 -5.59
C ASP A 186 12.70 1.97 -6.39
N VAL A 187 11.89 1.00 -6.00
CA VAL A 187 10.59 0.74 -6.63
C VAL A 187 9.54 1.74 -6.17
N SER A 188 8.93 2.43 -7.12
CA SER A 188 7.80 3.32 -6.89
C SER A 188 6.49 2.59 -7.18
N PHE A 189 5.66 2.39 -6.16
CA PHE A 189 4.31 1.84 -6.30
C PHE A 189 3.33 2.97 -6.64
N ASP A 190 2.60 2.84 -7.74
CA ASP A 190 1.61 3.83 -8.19
C ASP A 190 0.33 3.15 -8.70
N PRO A 191 -0.67 2.94 -7.84
CA PRO A 191 -1.91 2.27 -8.23
C PRO A 191 -2.76 3.11 -9.20
N THR A 192 -2.37 4.36 -9.48
CA THR A 192 -3.07 5.19 -10.48
C THR A 192 -2.57 4.93 -11.90
N ARG A 193 -1.39 4.33 -12.04
CA ARG A 193 -0.77 3.95 -13.33
C ARG A 193 -0.77 2.44 -13.53
N ASN A 194 -0.49 1.71 -12.47
CA ASN A 194 -0.33 0.27 -12.47
C ASN A 194 -1.61 -0.38 -11.94
N THR A 195 -2.52 -0.65 -12.85
CA THR A 195 -3.79 -1.33 -12.58
C THR A 195 -4.12 -2.27 -13.75
N ILE A 196 -4.93 -3.28 -13.47
CA ILE A 196 -5.37 -4.24 -14.50
C ILE A 196 -6.68 -3.79 -15.14
N PRO A 197 -6.97 -4.24 -16.40
CA PRO A 197 -8.24 -3.95 -17.06
C PRO A 197 -9.45 -4.32 -16.20
N GLY A 198 -10.43 -3.44 -16.16
CA GLY A 198 -11.67 -3.62 -15.41
C GLY A 198 -11.59 -3.23 -13.94
N VAL A 199 -10.41 -2.93 -13.40
CA VAL A 199 -10.25 -2.38 -12.04
C VAL A 199 -9.90 -0.90 -12.13
N GLU A 200 -10.65 -0.06 -11.45
CA GLU A 200 -10.44 1.39 -11.40
C GLU A 200 -10.39 1.88 -9.95
N LEU A 201 -9.48 2.80 -9.66
CA LEU A 201 -9.49 3.52 -8.38
C LEU A 201 -10.63 4.54 -8.37
N GLY A 202 -11.43 4.57 -7.32
CA GLY A 202 -12.52 5.50 -7.21
C GLY A 202 -12.58 6.24 -5.87
N PRO A 203 -13.38 7.27 -5.78
CA PRO A 203 -14.03 7.99 -6.88
C PRO A 203 -13.03 8.87 -7.68
N GLN A 204 -13.37 9.17 -8.94
CA GLN A 204 -12.44 9.86 -9.87
C GLN A 204 -11.88 11.19 -9.34
N TRP A 205 -12.65 11.96 -8.59
CA TRP A 205 -12.17 13.23 -8.01
C TRP A 205 -11.02 13.01 -7.01
N LEU A 206 -11.08 11.95 -6.22
CA LEU A 206 -10.03 11.59 -5.27
C LEU A 206 -8.81 10.99 -5.99
N THR A 207 -9.04 10.24 -7.06
CA THR A 207 -7.98 9.74 -7.96
C THR A 207 -7.22 10.91 -8.59
N THR A 208 -7.91 11.96 -9.00
CA THR A 208 -7.30 13.16 -9.57
C THR A 208 -6.41 13.89 -8.55
N LEU A 209 -6.86 14.02 -7.31
CA LEU A 209 -6.06 14.60 -6.23
C LEU A 209 -4.81 13.74 -5.93
N ARG A 210 -4.94 12.44 -5.92
CA ARG A 210 -3.80 11.51 -5.75
C ARG A 210 -2.81 11.60 -6.92
N LYS A 211 -3.29 11.60 -8.17
CA LYS A 211 -2.42 11.78 -9.35
C LYS A 211 -1.58 13.05 -9.24
N GLN A 212 -2.17 14.15 -8.78
CA GLN A 212 -1.44 15.40 -8.56
C GLN A 212 -0.40 15.27 -7.45
N ALA A 213 -0.72 14.60 -6.35
CA ALA A 213 0.20 14.36 -5.25
C ALA A 213 1.38 13.46 -5.66
N TYR A 214 1.12 12.38 -6.40
CA TYR A 214 2.15 11.48 -6.94
C TYR A 214 3.03 12.18 -7.98
N ARG A 215 2.46 13.02 -8.86
CA ARG A 215 3.23 13.81 -9.81
C ARG A 215 4.21 14.74 -9.10
N ARG A 216 3.74 15.49 -8.09
CA ARG A 216 4.60 16.36 -7.28
C ARG A 216 5.68 15.59 -6.53
N SER A 217 5.40 14.38 -6.08
CA SER A 217 6.38 13.51 -5.43
C SER A 217 7.47 13.05 -6.41
N ARG A 218 7.14 12.81 -7.68
CA ARG A 218 8.11 12.47 -8.73
C ARG A 218 8.93 13.71 -9.17
N GLU A 219 8.28 14.84 -9.40
CA GLU A 219 8.94 16.10 -9.76
C GLU A 219 9.98 16.55 -8.70
N GLY A 220 9.77 16.21 -7.42
CA GLY A 220 10.74 16.46 -6.35
C GLY A 220 11.94 15.52 -6.32
N ARG A 221 12.00 14.50 -7.21
CA ARG A 221 13.06 13.48 -7.27
C ARG A 221 13.95 13.57 -8.50
N ASP A 222 13.69 14.50 -9.43
CA ASP A 222 14.36 14.57 -10.75
C ASP A 222 14.42 13.21 -11.49
N ALA A 223 13.46 12.33 -11.21
CA ALA A 223 13.38 11.03 -11.85
C ALA A 223 12.90 11.20 -13.31
N PRO A 224 13.65 10.69 -14.32
CA PRO A 224 13.23 10.77 -15.71
C PRO A 224 11.90 10.04 -15.91
N ASP A 225 11.09 10.58 -16.82
CA ASP A 225 9.82 9.99 -17.24
C ASP A 225 10.14 8.70 -18.01
N GLU A 226 10.04 7.52 -17.39
CA GLU A 226 10.31 6.22 -18.02
C GLU A 226 9.36 5.88 -19.19
N ALA A 227 8.49 6.81 -19.59
CA ALA A 227 7.62 6.66 -20.74
C ALA A 227 8.30 6.97 -22.09
N ALA A 228 9.62 7.24 -22.12
CA ALA A 228 10.37 7.61 -23.33
C ALA A 228 11.38 6.56 -23.83
N LEU A 229 11.31 5.33 -23.32
CA LEU A 229 12.16 4.23 -23.80
C LEU A 229 11.29 3.04 -24.24
N VAL A 230 10.73 3.15 -25.42
CA VAL A 230 10.41 2.04 -26.34
C VAL A 230 10.76 2.48 -27.74
#